data_1117e34c18cde9a02cd83a1a3c532e8b
#
_entry.id   1117e34c18cde9a02cd83a1a3c532e8b
#
_cell.length_a   1.000
_cell.length_b   1.000
_cell.length_c   1.000
_cell.angle_alpha   90.00
_cell.angle_beta   90.00
_cell.angle_gamma   90.00
#
_symmetry.space_group_name_H-M   'P 1'
#
loop_
_entity.id
_entity.type
_entity.pdbx_description
1 polymer ?
#
loop_
_entity_poly.entity_id
_entity_poly.type
_entity_poly.pdbx_seq_one_letter_code
_entity_poly.pdbx_strand_id
1 'polypeptide(L)'
;MGRLSSLFLLFFWLLIPWQLCGQETSEQEKYHVDSTLFVYYQHCKAEIKSSSVMQMLDTLFLMAKEKGDIRMQAVAISSKTDHFYFSPSFEGQEDSLILYTNTIKDFARKTNQPQYYYFAWANRLITYYTRQKKLNLALYEANKMQQESESREEIDGMQNCYQAL
;
A
#
# COMPACT_ATOMS: atom_id res chain seq x y z
N MET A 1 -2.35 30.63 -55.33
CA MET A 1 -2.88 30.40 -53.97
C MET A 1 -2.40 29.02 -53.48
N GLY A 2 -1.19 28.84 -52.97
CA GLY A 2 -0.65 27.51 -52.65
C GLY A 2 0.58 27.50 -51.72
N ARG A 3 0.99 28.66 -51.17
CA ARG A 3 2.20 28.71 -50.32
C ARG A 3 1.95 28.97 -48.81
N LEU A 4 0.73 29.31 -48.41
CA LEU A 4 0.39 29.53 -46.99
C LEU A 4 0.02 28.26 -46.26
N SER A 5 -0.43 27.20 -46.95
CA SER A 5 -0.85 25.92 -46.30
C SER A 5 0.33 25.09 -45.79
N SER A 6 1.52 25.19 -46.43
CA SER A 6 2.71 24.43 -46.00
C SER A 6 3.40 24.98 -44.75
N LEU A 7 3.27 26.26 -44.48
CA LEU A 7 3.86 26.90 -43.30
C LEU A 7 3.05 26.59 -42.05
N PHE A 8 1.73 26.43 -42.15
CA PHE A 8 0.84 26.08 -41.02
C PHE A 8 1.05 24.64 -40.58
N LEU A 9 1.32 23.71 -41.49
CA LEU A 9 1.61 22.29 -41.16
C LEU A 9 2.97 22.13 -40.48
N LEU A 10 3.98 22.92 -40.83
CA LEU A 10 5.30 22.87 -40.17
C LEU A 10 5.26 23.43 -38.73
N PHE A 11 4.40 24.41 -38.47
CA PHE A 11 4.24 24.97 -37.11
C PHE A 11 3.50 23.99 -36.17
N PHE A 12 2.60 23.16 -36.69
CA PHE A 12 1.88 22.15 -35.90
C PHE A 12 2.79 20.99 -35.47
N TRP A 13 3.81 20.67 -36.27
CA TRP A 13 4.79 19.61 -35.96
C TRP A 13 5.82 20.03 -34.90
N LEU A 14 6.04 21.33 -34.69
CA LEU A 14 6.98 21.84 -33.70
C LEU A 14 6.36 21.97 -32.28
N LEU A 15 5.03 21.94 -32.17
CA LEU A 15 4.34 22.04 -30.86
C LEU A 15 4.05 20.70 -30.20
N ILE A 16 4.10 19.59 -30.97
CA ILE A 16 3.78 18.25 -30.43
C ILE A 16 4.84 17.71 -29.46
N PRO A 17 6.16 17.92 -29.63
CA PRO A 17 7.14 17.33 -28.71
C PRO A 17 7.16 17.96 -27.31
N TRP A 18 6.64 19.17 -27.11
CA TRP A 18 6.69 19.85 -25.84
C TRP A 18 5.59 19.39 -24.86
N GLN A 19 4.47 18.87 -25.35
CA GLN A 19 3.41 18.35 -24.49
C GLN A 19 3.67 16.92 -24.01
N LEU A 20 4.41 16.11 -24.78
CA LEU A 20 4.76 14.74 -24.39
C LEU A 20 5.88 14.68 -23.33
N CYS A 21 6.79 15.65 -23.33
CA CYS A 21 7.90 15.68 -22.37
C CYS A 21 7.47 16.11 -20.95
N GLY A 22 6.35 16.82 -20.81
CA GLY A 22 5.83 17.28 -19.52
C GLY A 22 4.99 16.24 -18.75
N GLN A 23 4.47 15.21 -19.45
CA GLN A 23 3.67 14.17 -18.81
C GLN A 23 4.51 13.04 -18.22
N GLU A 24 5.65 12.69 -18.81
CA GLU A 24 6.53 11.63 -18.28
C GLU A 24 7.18 12.02 -16.95
N THR A 25 7.52 13.29 -16.74
CA THR A 25 8.12 13.74 -15.47
C THR A 25 7.14 13.71 -14.30
N SER A 26 5.85 13.97 -14.52
CA SER A 26 4.86 13.98 -13.44
C SER A 26 4.47 12.56 -12.99
N GLU A 27 4.48 11.56 -13.86
CA GLU A 27 4.23 10.18 -13.52
C GLU A 27 5.44 9.53 -12.84
N GLN A 28 6.65 9.80 -13.29
CA GLN A 28 7.86 9.32 -12.63
C GLN A 28 8.04 9.89 -11.22
N GLU A 29 7.75 11.18 -11.00
CA GLU A 29 7.75 11.77 -9.66
C GLU A 29 6.70 11.14 -8.73
N LYS A 30 5.54 10.79 -9.25
CA LYS A 30 4.46 10.15 -8.47
C LYS A 30 4.84 8.78 -7.92
N TYR A 31 5.73 8.05 -8.58
CA TYR A 31 6.18 6.71 -8.18
C TYR A 31 7.61 6.69 -7.61
N HIS A 32 8.28 7.83 -7.55
CA HIS A 32 9.63 7.92 -7.01
C HIS A 32 9.58 7.69 -5.49
N VAL A 33 10.18 6.60 -5.05
CA VAL A 33 10.40 6.32 -3.62
C VAL A 33 11.75 6.93 -3.24
N ASP A 34 11.78 7.73 -2.17
CA ASP A 34 13.03 8.24 -1.61
C ASP A 34 13.99 7.07 -1.32
N SER A 35 15.19 7.12 -1.88
CA SER A 35 16.16 6.03 -1.78
C SER A 35 16.55 5.69 -0.34
N THR A 36 16.60 6.70 0.54
CA THR A 36 16.91 6.52 1.96
C THR A 36 15.79 5.75 2.66
N LEU A 37 14.52 6.13 2.41
CA LEU A 37 13.36 5.43 2.97
C LEU A 37 13.31 3.99 2.45
N PHE A 38 13.57 3.79 1.16
CA PHE A 38 13.56 2.46 0.56
C PHE A 38 14.63 1.55 1.16
N VAL A 39 15.88 2.02 1.29
CA VAL A 39 16.97 1.27 1.91
C VAL A 39 16.65 0.92 3.36
N TYR A 40 16.13 1.89 4.12
CA TYR A 40 15.75 1.64 5.50
C TYR A 40 14.60 0.63 5.61
N TYR A 41 13.60 0.71 4.72
CA TYR A 41 12.53 -0.28 4.63
C TYR A 41 13.06 -1.70 4.32
N GLN A 42 14.01 -1.84 3.38
CA GLN A 42 14.62 -3.15 3.09
C GLN A 42 15.31 -3.73 4.33
N HIS A 43 15.95 -2.88 5.14
CA HIS A 43 16.53 -3.31 6.42
C HIS A 43 15.46 -3.77 7.41
N CYS A 44 14.36 -3.01 7.57
CA CYS A 44 13.21 -3.44 8.38
C CYS A 44 12.66 -4.79 7.91
N LYS A 45 12.55 -4.97 6.59
CA LYS A 45 12.04 -6.21 5.99
C LYS A 45 12.95 -7.42 6.25
N ALA A 46 14.27 -7.23 6.21
CA ALA A 46 15.23 -8.28 6.56
C ALA A 46 15.10 -8.71 8.03
N GLU A 47 14.80 -7.77 8.91
CA GLU A 47 14.66 -7.97 10.36
C GLU A 47 13.20 -8.21 10.81
N ILE A 48 12.28 -8.56 9.89
CA ILE A 48 10.83 -8.58 10.15
C ILE A 48 10.43 -9.49 11.34
N LYS A 49 11.23 -10.49 11.67
CA LYS A 49 10.99 -11.41 12.80
C LYS A 49 11.73 -11.01 14.09
N SER A 50 12.58 -9.98 14.02
CA SER A 50 13.35 -9.49 15.16
C SER A 50 12.45 -8.72 16.13
N SER A 51 12.73 -8.79 17.43
CA SER A 51 12.05 -8.00 18.46
C SER A 51 12.28 -6.48 18.30
N SER A 52 13.37 -6.08 17.64
CA SER A 52 13.71 -4.67 17.39
C SER A 52 12.94 -4.05 16.23
N VAL A 53 12.31 -4.87 15.37
CA VAL A 53 11.70 -4.36 14.12
C VAL A 53 10.57 -3.37 14.38
N MET A 54 9.83 -3.52 15.48
CA MET A 54 8.75 -2.60 15.80
C MET A 54 9.27 -1.16 15.97
N GLN A 55 10.39 -0.99 16.69
CA GLN A 55 11.05 0.30 16.83
C GLN A 55 11.62 0.81 15.50
N MET A 56 12.17 -0.08 14.67
CA MET A 56 12.65 0.29 13.33
C MET A 56 11.49 0.77 12.44
N LEU A 57 10.33 0.12 12.49
CA LEU A 57 9.13 0.52 11.74
C LEU A 57 8.56 1.85 12.23
N ASP A 58 8.63 2.13 13.54
CA ASP A 58 8.30 3.46 14.08
C ASP A 58 9.25 4.53 13.56
N THR A 59 10.55 4.23 13.50
CA THR A 59 11.55 5.14 12.92
C THR A 59 11.27 5.37 11.43
N LEU A 60 10.99 4.32 10.65
CA LEU A 60 10.62 4.44 9.23
C LEU A 60 9.39 5.34 9.05
N PHE A 61 8.36 5.16 9.89
CA PHE A 61 7.16 5.99 9.86
C PHE A 61 7.49 7.46 10.09
N LEU A 62 8.32 7.77 11.08
CA LEU A 62 8.72 9.15 11.38
C LEU A 62 9.54 9.77 10.25
N MET A 63 10.52 9.03 9.70
CA MET A 63 11.30 9.48 8.55
C MET A 63 10.41 9.77 7.33
N ALA A 64 9.44 8.87 7.05
CA ALA A 64 8.49 9.05 5.97
C ALA A 64 7.55 10.25 6.21
N LYS A 65 7.16 10.50 7.47
CA LYS A 65 6.35 11.64 7.86
C LYS A 65 7.10 12.97 7.65
N GLU A 66 8.38 13.05 8.05
CA GLU A 66 9.22 14.22 7.83
C GLU A 66 9.39 14.56 6.35
N LYS A 67 9.45 13.53 5.49
CA LYS A 67 9.55 13.68 4.03
C LYS A 67 8.18 13.86 3.33
N GLY A 68 7.07 13.79 4.06
CA GLY A 68 5.73 13.86 3.47
C GLY A 68 5.34 12.63 2.63
N ASP A 69 6.08 11.51 2.73
CA ASP A 69 5.81 10.29 1.99
C ASP A 69 4.71 9.45 2.67
N ILE A 70 3.45 9.72 2.29
CA ILE A 70 2.27 9.04 2.83
C ILE A 70 2.31 7.52 2.53
N ARG A 71 2.87 7.11 1.39
CA ARG A 71 2.94 5.69 1.01
C ARG A 71 3.90 4.94 1.93
N MET A 72 5.08 5.49 2.19
CA MET A 72 6.03 4.86 3.11
C MET A 72 5.55 4.87 4.56
N GLN A 73 4.75 5.86 4.97
CA GLN A 73 4.04 5.81 6.26
C GLN A 73 3.07 4.62 6.32
N ALA A 74 2.27 4.40 5.25
CA ALA A 74 1.36 3.26 5.16
C ALA A 74 2.11 1.93 5.16
N VAL A 75 3.22 1.84 4.42
CA VAL A 75 4.10 0.66 4.39
C VAL A 75 4.65 0.35 5.79
N ALA A 76 5.10 1.35 6.53
CA ALA A 76 5.62 1.16 7.88
C ALA A 76 4.56 0.58 8.82
N ILE A 77 3.31 1.10 8.78
CA ILE A 77 2.21 0.57 9.60
C ILE A 77 1.82 -0.84 9.15
N SER A 78 1.69 -1.08 7.84
CA SER A 78 1.34 -2.39 7.29
C SER A 78 2.39 -3.45 7.64
N SER A 79 3.68 -3.09 7.63
CA SER A 79 4.77 -4.01 8.00
C SER A 79 4.74 -4.43 9.47
N LYS A 80 4.03 -3.72 10.34
CA LYS A 80 3.77 -4.20 11.71
C LYS A 80 2.85 -5.42 11.72
N THR A 81 1.88 -5.50 10.79
CA THR A 81 1.09 -6.73 10.61
C THR A 81 1.94 -7.88 10.08
N ASP A 82 2.93 -7.58 9.21
CA ASP A 82 3.89 -8.58 8.73
C ASP A 82 4.70 -9.16 9.88
N HIS A 83 5.21 -8.32 10.77
CA HIS A 83 5.96 -8.77 11.95
C HIS A 83 5.16 -9.82 12.75
N PHE A 84 3.93 -9.48 13.14
CA PHE A 84 3.12 -10.40 13.94
C PHE A 84 2.71 -11.65 13.15
N TYR A 85 2.46 -11.53 11.86
CA TYR A 85 2.10 -12.66 11.02
C TYR A 85 3.25 -13.66 10.81
N PHE A 86 4.50 -13.17 10.65
CA PHE A 86 5.68 -14.00 10.40
C PHE A 86 6.42 -14.42 11.67
N SER A 87 6.09 -13.84 12.83
CA SER A 87 6.67 -14.25 14.11
C SER A 87 6.21 -15.65 14.50
N PRO A 88 7.00 -16.39 15.31
CA PRO A 88 6.52 -17.60 15.96
C PRO A 88 5.25 -17.35 16.76
N SER A 89 4.39 -18.36 16.88
CA SER A 89 3.14 -18.23 17.63
C SER A 89 3.39 -17.85 19.10
N PHE A 90 2.66 -16.86 19.60
CA PHE A 90 2.72 -16.38 20.98
C PHE A 90 1.33 -15.96 21.44
N GLU A 91 1.14 -15.86 22.76
CA GLU A 91 -0.09 -15.37 23.35
C GLU A 91 -0.32 -13.89 22.95
N GLY A 92 -1.52 -13.56 22.47
CA GLY A 92 -1.85 -12.19 22.00
C GLY A 92 -1.46 -11.89 20.53
N GLN A 93 -0.95 -12.86 19.77
CA GLN A 93 -0.62 -12.67 18.35
C GLN A 93 -1.86 -12.24 17.55
N GLU A 94 -3.00 -12.85 17.79
CA GLU A 94 -4.27 -12.52 17.13
C GLU A 94 -4.70 -11.09 17.43
N ASP A 95 -4.67 -10.70 18.69
CA ASP A 95 -5.03 -9.33 19.12
C ASP A 95 -4.12 -8.28 18.50
N SER A 96 -2.82 -8.60 18.39
CA SER A 96 -1.84 -7.75 17.73
C SER A 96 -2.13 -7.59 16.23
N LEU A 97 -2.48 -8.68 15.54
CA LEU A 97 -2.87 -8.63 14.13
C LEU A 97 -4.14 -7.80 13.92
N ILE A 98 -5.15 -7.98 14.77
CA ILE A 98 -6.38 -7.20 14.74
C ILE A 98 -6.08 -5.71 14.97
N LEU A 99 -5.28 -5.40 16.00
CA LEU A 99 -4.91 -4.03 16.35
C LEU A 99 -4.25 -3.31 15.17
N TYR A 100 -3.21 -3.91 14.57
CA TYR A 100 -2.49 -3.25 13.48
C TYR A 100 -3.24 -3.27 12.16
N THR A 101 -4.12 -4.24 11.91
CA THR A 101 -5.06 -4.20 10.77
C THR A 101 -6.04 -3.02 10.93
N ASN A 102 -6.54 -2.75 12.13
CA ASN A 102 -7.37 -1.57 12.37
C ASN A 102 -6.57 -0.26 12.31
N THR A 103 -5.34 -0.25 12.80
CA THR A 103 -4.47 0.93 12.73
C THR A 103 -4.19 1.34 11.27
N ILE A 104 -3.87 0.36 10.40
CA ILE A 104 -3.66 0.67 8.97
C ILE A 104 -4.99 1.05 8.30
N LYS A 105 -6.14 0.49 8.70
CA LYS A 105 -7.46 0.91 8.23
C LYS A 105 -7.69 2.40 8.48
N ASP A 106 -7.51 2.83 9.73
CA ASP A 106 -7.73 4.22 10.12
C ASP A 106 -6.79 5.19 9.38
N PHE A 107 -5.53 4.81 9.22
CA PHE A 107 -4.56 5.58 8.45
C PHE A 107 -4.94 5.63 6.96
N ALA A 108 -5.24 4.48 6.36
CA ALA A 108 -5.59 4.35 4.95
C ALA A 108 -6.86 5.17 4.59
N ARG A 109 -7.86 5.18 5.48
CA ARG A 109 -9.07 5.98 5.31
C ARG A 109 -8.79 7.48 5.35
N LYS A 110 -7.91 7.94 6.25
CA LYS A 110 -7.53 9.36 6.37
C LYS A 110 -6.68 9.85 5.22
N THR A 111 -5.91 8.97 4.60
CA THR A 111 -4.92 9.32 3.58
C THR A 111 -5.27 8.87 2.17
N ASN A 112 -6.44 8.25 1.99
CA ASN A 112 -6.91 7.69 0.72
C ASN A 112 -5.93 6.66 0.11
N GLN A 113 -5.48 5.70 0.96
CA GLN A 113 -4.57 4.61 0.60
C GLN A 113 -5.17 3.23 0.94
N PRO A 114 -6.39 2.89 0.44
CA PRO A 114 -7.13 1.69 0.88
C PRO A 114 -6.42 0.38 0.56
N GLN A 115 -5.56 0.33 -0.47
CA GLN A 115 -4.82 -0.86 -0.88
C GLN A 115 -3.98 -1.47 0.25
N TYR A 116 -3.35 -0.65 1.10
CA TYR A 116 -2.53 -1.15 2.22
C TYR A 116 -3.37 -1.80 3.31
N TYR A 117 -4.55 -1.26 3.57
CA TYR A 117 -5.49 -1.84 4.52
C TYR A 117 -6.04 -3.19 4.03
N TYR A 118 -6.55 -3.25 2.80
CA TYR A 118 -7.08 -4.49 2.25
C TYR A 118 -6.00 -5.57 2.13
N PHE A 119 -4.77 -5.19 1.77
CA PHE A 119 -3.65 -6.12 1.78
C PHE A 119 -3.39 -6.70 3.17
N ALA A 120 -3.32 -5.87 4.21
CA ALA A 120 -3.10 -6.33 5.58
C ALA A 120 -4.24 -7.23 6.06
N TRP A 121 -5.49 -6.88 5.75
CA TRP A 121 -6.66 -7.66 6.15
C TRP A 121 -6.69 -9.02 5.48
N ALA A 122 -6.59 -9.09 4.14
CA ALA A 122 -6.60 -10.34 3.39
C ALA A 122 -5.39 -11.22 3.67
N ASN A 123 -4.19 -10.67 3.46
CA ASN A 123 -2.95 -11.44 3.42
C ASN A 123 -2.31 -11.66 4.79
N ARG A 124 -2.81 -11.03 5.86
CA ARG A 124 -2.30 -11.24 7.21
C ARG A 124 -3.39 -11.77 8.12
N LEU A 125 -4.46 -11.03 8.37
CA LEU A 125 -5.48 -11.44 9.33
C LEU A 125 -6.30 -12.65 8.85
N ILE A 126 -6.88 -12.60 7.64
CA ILE A 126 -7.69 -13.72 7.13
C ILE A 126 -6.82 -14.96 6.91
N THR A 127 -5.62 -14.79 6.33
CA THR A 127 -4.68 -15.90 6.13
C THR A 127 -4.18 -16.47 7.46
N TYR A 128 -4.01 -15.65 8.51
CA TYR A 128 -3.72 -16.14 9.86
C TYR A 128 -4.84 -17.07 10.36
N TYR A 129 -6.11 -16.65 10.28
CA TYR A 129 -7.24 -17.50 10.66
C TYR A 129 -7.28 -18.82 9.88
N THR A 130 -7.02 -18.77 8.58
CA THR A 130 -6.97 -19.98 7.75
C THR A 130 -5.86 -20.94 8.21
N ARG A 131 -4.66 -20.43 8.48
CA ARG A 131 -3.53 -21.22 9.00
C ARG A 131 -3.81 -21.82 10.37
N GLN A 132 -4.51 -21.10 11.24
CA GLN A 132 -4.93 -21.55 12.56
C GLN A 132 -6.16 -22.49 12.53
N LYS A 133 -6.65 -22.85 11.31
CA LYS A 133 -7.87 -23.63 11.10
C LYS A 133 -9.14 -23.00 11.71
N LYS A 134 -9.14 -21.71 11.96
CA LYS A 134 -10.29 -20.92 12.41
C LYS A 134 -11.14 -20.50 11.19
N LEU A 135 -11.61 -21.47 10.40
CA LEU A 135 -12.22 -21.22 9.09
C LEU A 135 -13.47 -20.34 9.15
N ASN A 136 -14.27 -20.46 10.22
CA ASN A 136 -15.46 -19.62 10.40
C ASN A 136 -15.09 -18.14 10.58
N LEU A 137 -14.00 -17.84 11.28
CA LEU A 137 -13.49 -16.47 11.43
C LEU A 137 -12.89 -15.96 10.12
N ALA A 138 -12.15 -16.80 9.41
CA ALA A 138 -11.61 -16.43 8.10
C ALA A 138 -12.74 -16.05 7.13
N LEU A 139 -13.79 -16.87 7.05
CA LEU A 139 -14.94 -16.61 6.19
C LEU A 139 -15.72 -15.37 6.64
N TYR A 140 -15.92 -15.19 7.94
CA TYR A 140 -16.57 -14.00 8.50
C TYR A 140 -15.84 -12.72 8.10
N GLU A 141 -14.52 -12.67 8.29
CA GLU A 141 -13.71 -11.50 7.93
C GLU A 141 -13.65 -11.28 6.40
N ALA A 142 -13.61 -12.34 5.60
CA ALA A 142 -13.65 -12.22 4.14
C ALA A 142 -14.99 -11.64 3.65
N ASN A 143 -16.13 -12.12 4.16
CA ASN A 143 -17.44 -11.58 3.82
C ASN A 143 -17.57 -10.11 4.25
N LYS A 144 -17.05 -9.75 5.41
CA LYS A 144 -17.05 -8.37 5.90
C LYS A 144 -16.20 -7.46 5.01
N MET A 145 -15.04 -7.94 4.58
CA MET A 145 -14.17 -7.22 3.64
C MET A 145 -14.86 -7.01 2.28
N GLN A 146 -15.54 -8.05 1.77
CA GLN A 146 -16.31 -7.97 0.54
C GLN A 146 -17.40 -6.89 0.63
N GLN A 147 -18.22 -6.95 1.66
CA GLN A 147 -19.30 -5.98 1.88
C GLN A 147 -18.77 -4.55 2.01
N GLU A 148 -17.66 -4.36 2.73
CA GLU A 148 -17.05 -3.05 2.90
C GLU A 148 -16.51 -2.52 1.57
N SER A 149 -15.80 -3.33 0.78
CA SER A 149 -15.23 -2.93 -0.49
C SER A 149 -16.28 -2.65 -1.57
N GLU A 150 -17.32 -3.48 -1.64
CA GLU A 150 -18.46 -3.27 -2.56
C GLU A 150 -19.23 -1.99 -2.21
N SER A 151 -19.51 -1.75 -0.93
CA SER A 151 -20.22 -0.54 -0.48
C SER A 151 -19.48 0.76 -0.75
N ARG A 152 -18.16 0.66 -0.98
CA ARG A 152 -17.26 1.80 -1.25
C ARG A 152 -16.75 1.84 -2.68
N GLU A 153 -17.11 0.86 -3.50
CA GLU A 153 -16.64 0.71 -4.89
C GLU A 153 -15.08 0.63 -4.95
N GLU A 154 -14.46 0.04 -3.92
CA GLU A 154 -13.00 -0.07 -3.81
C GLU A 154 -12.49 -1.37 -4.46
N ILE A 155 -11.97 -1.26 -5.69
CA ILE A 155 -11.50 -2.38 -6.51
C ILE A 155 -10.42 -3.20 -5.79
N ASP A 156 -9.47 -2.55 -5.12
CA ASP A 156 -8.40 -3.22 -4.36
C ASP A 156 -8.96 -4.17 -3.29
N GLY A 157 -10.02 -3.75 -2.60
CA GLY A 157 -10.71 -4.56 -1.61
C GLY A 157 -11.38 -5.78 -2.22
N MET A 158 -12.11 -5.60 -3.32
CA MET A 158 -12.77 -6.69 -4.04
C MET A 158 -11.74 -7.72 -4.56
N GLN A 159 -10.63 -7.26 -5.16
CA GLN A 159 -9.57 -8.15 -5.65
C GLN A 159 -8.92 -8.95 -4.52
N ASN A 160 -8.59 -8.31 -3.39
CA ASN A 160 -8.01 -8.99 -2.24
C ASN A 160 -8.98 -9.99 -1.60
N CYS A 161 -10.27 -9.70 -1.59
CA CYS A 161 -11.29 -10.63 -1.12
C CYS A 161 -11.32 -11.93 -1.94
N TYR A 162 -11.36 -11.83 -3.27
CA TYR A 162 -11.34 -13.01 -4.15
C TYR A 162 -10.06 -13.84 -4.04
N GLN A 163 -8.94 -13.25 -3.64
CA GLN A 163 -7.69 -13.98 -3.40
C GLN A 163 -7.66 -14.67 -2.04
N ALA A 164 -8.43 -14.17 -1.07
CA ALA A 164 -8.44 -14.70 0.30
C ALA A 164 -9.43 -15.87 0.50
N LEU A 165 -10.40 -16.03 -0.40
CA LEU A 165 -11.40 -17.11 -0.41
C LEU A 165 -10.93 -18.29 -1.23
#